data_2cc22e961cdef78eba683c8de3bc108a
#
_entry.id   2cc22e961cdef78eba683c8de3bc108a
#
_cell.length_a   1.000
_cell.length_b   1.000
_cell.length_c   1.000
_cell.angle_alpha   90.00
_cell.angle_beta   90.00
_cell.angle_gamma   90.00
#
_symmetry.space_group_name_H-M   'P 1'
#
loop_
_entity.id
_entity.type
_entity.pdbx_description
1 polymer ?
#
loop_
_entity_poly.entity_id
_entity_poly.type
_entity_poly.pdbx_seq_one_letter_code
_entity_poly.pdbx_strand_id
1 'polypeptide(L)'
;MRHLISSLLLTISLLASAASVSDTALLAFPEALGYGAYATGGRGGVVYYVTRLDDALNSDGTPAEGTLRWALTTGDDTPRTVLFQVCGTIYLRSKLKLQHPNITIAGQTAPGGGICIAGANIYICKPNVIIRHIRFRAGDIPTSNYPALDVENARNIIIDHCSFTWSMEECLTLYDTDSTTVQWCIIGEGLYNSKHKKGSRAYATQWGGEHGTMCYCLISNCLNRTPRFNGVRDEADLANGKHNHDAQVDNVFYNNVIFNWGKKNSLYGGENDSTKNHAADGSQLGYNRVYMLHNYFRAGPATLAANLSERYFVQGSKAGDYGQWYLEGNMFEPNNKFNPQKKAWHADTLAKVNADNLYGYASGYAYRAFNLDGALANADNYTKYVLDSAQWAAINIRDSILSGEEAYRMVTTSAGATLPRMDEQDTRMLAEAAGTIDPLFVGKTAPSNLGIIDSQDDILFTREDYFYINDSTVMGGYPFLDALEGDSLALDTDGDGMPDLYETEMGLNALDPVDGAMPSEQGYTHLENYLNGVANGSIDKTRYETEPYTSQQPDAPTELESIRQTNHNAMSNTRYDLQGRPLQNPLPKQIYIENGQSKMQQ
;
A
#
# COMPACT_ATOMS: atom_id res chain seq x y z
N MET A 1 13.17 35.16 -35.07
CA MET A 1 13.69 33.87 -35.56
C MET A 1 13.01 32.76 -34.74
N ARG A 2 12.12 32.06 -35.39
CA ARG A 2 11.30 31.01 -34.78
C ARG A 2 12.11 29.73 -34.78
N HIS A 3 12.24 29.06 -33.63
CA HIS A 3 12.72 27.69 -33.58
C HIS A 3 11.56 26.76 -33.44
N LEU A 4 11.34 25.94 -34.45
CA LEU A 4 10.50 24.75 -34.43
C LEU A 4 11.24 23.67 -33.64
N ILE A 5 10.57 23.08 -32.65
CA ILE A 5 10.97 21.84 -32.03
C ILE A 5 10.12 20.73 -32.65
N SER A 6 10.75 19.88 -33.41
CA SER A 6 10.16 18.72 -34.05
C SER A 6 10.06 17.57 -33.03
N SER A 7 8.85 17.12 -32.77
CA SER A 7 8.55 15.90 -32.01
C SER A 7 8.93 14.67 -32.86
N LEU A 8 9.87 13.87 -32.42
CA LEU A 8 10.22 12.61 -33.02
C LEU A 8 9.40 11.48 -32.34
N LEU A 9 8.31 11.07 -32.97
CA LEU A 9 7.57 9.85 -32.62
C LEU A 9 8.38 8.65 -33.13
N LEU A 10 8.93 7.87 -32.21
CA LEU A 10 9.58 6.61 -32.51
C LEU A 10 8.53 5.50 -32.43
N THR A 11 7.98 5.08 -33.55
CA THR A 11 7.16 3.87 -33.67
C THR A 11 8.06 2.63 -33.70
N ILE A 12 8.11 1.89 -32.60
CA ILE A 12 8.72 0.57 -32.54
C ILE A 12 7.61 -0.46 -32.81
N SER A 13 7.60 -1.03 -34.01
CA SER A 13 6.81 -2.20 -34.35
C SER A 13 7.54 -3.45 -33.88
N LEU A 14 7.14 -4.02 -32.73
CA LEU A 14 7.50 -5.38 -32.33
C LEU A 14 6.44 -6.34 -32.85
N LEU A 15 6.83 -7.15 -33.83
CA LEU A 15 6.13 -8.37 -34.19
C LEU A 15 6.46 -9.44 -33.15
N ALA A 16 5.63 -9.61 -32.16
CA ALA A 16 5.61 -10.79 -31.32
C ALA A 16 4.42 -11.66 -31.73
N SER A 17 4.72 -12.85 -32.19
CA SER A 17 3.74 -13.91 -32.44
C SER A 17 3.23 -14.38 -31.06
N ALA A 18 2.12 -13.83 -30.59
CA ALA A 18 1.46 -14.30 -29.39
C ALA A 18 0.38 -15.31 -29.75
N ALA A 19 0.40 -16.45 -29.09
CA ALA A 19 -0.73 -17.37 -29.07
C ALA A 19 -1.95 -16.62 -28.52
N SER A 20 -3.05 -16.64 -29.27
CA SER A 20 -4.27 -15.89 -28.95
C SER A 20 -4.97 -16.46 -27.72
N VAL A 21 -4.75 -15.85 -26.56
CA VAL A 21 -5.79 -15.77 -25.53
C VAL A 21 -6.81 -14.78 -26.08
N SER A 22 -8.09 -15.11 -26.03
CA SER A 22 -9.17 -14.24 -26.56
C SER A 22 -9.12 -12.88 -25.89
N ASP A 23 -8.66 -11.89 -26.60
CA ASP A 23 -8.27 -10.54 -26.16
C ASP A 23 -9.49 -9.63 -26.00
N THR A 24 -10.57 -10.11 -25.36
CA THR A 24 -11.86 -9.41 -25.23
C THR A 24 -12.24 -9.06 -23.80
N ALA A 25 -11.48 -9.46 -22.79
CA ALA A 25 -11.77 -9.10 -21.41
C ALA A 25 -11.28 -7.67 -21.12
N LEU A 26 -12.21 -6.79 -20.77
CA LEU A 26 -11.91 -5.41 -20.42
C LEU A 26 -11.19 -5.34 -19.06
N LEU A 27 -10.12 -4.55 -18.97
CA LEU A 27 -9.37 -4.34 -17.75
C LEU A 27 -10.22 -3.61 -16.69
N ALA A 28 -9.78 -3.62 -15.45
CA ALA A 28 -10.37 -2.82 -14.37
C ALA A 28 -10.32 -1.32 -14.69
N PHE A 29 -9.21 -0.89 -15.25
CA PHE A 29 -8.95 0.44 -15.83
C PHE A 29 -7.74 0.30 -16.78
N PRO A 30 -7.47 1.28 -17.66
CA PRO A 30 -6.45 1.13 -18.70
C PRO A 30 -5.05 0.76 -18.20
N GLU A 31 -4.64 1.26 -17.03
CA GLU A 31 -3.33 1.07 -16.41
C GLU A 31 -3.29 -0.13 -15.43
N ALA A 32 -4.33 -0.95 -15.39
CA ALA A 32 -4.38 -2.12 -14.50
C ALA A 32 -3.40 -3.21 -14.93
N LEU A 33 -2.59 -3.70 -13.99
CA LEU A 33 -1.51 -4.65 -14.18
C LEU A 33 -1.79 -5.97 -13.46
N GLY A 34 -1.07 -7.01 -13.86
CA GLY A 34 -1.00 -8.28 -13.16
C GLY A 34 -2.31 -9.09 -13.12
N TYR A 35 -2.38 -10.02 -12.18
CA TYR A 35 -3.47 -11.00 -12.11
C TYR A 35 -4.83 -10.38 -11.72
N GLY A 36 -4.84 -9.30 -10.94
CA GLY A 36 -6.06 -8.58 -10.54
C GLY A 36 -6.60 -7.61 -11.61
N ALA A 37 -5.92 -7.49 -12.75
CA ALA A 37 -6.23 -6.49 -13.79
C ALA A 37 -7.62 -6.62 -14.40
N TYR A 38 -8.30 -7.74 -14.21
CA TYR A 38 -9.62 -8.01 -14.78
C TYR A 38 -10.78 -7.86 -13.78
N ALA A 39 -10.51 -7.30 -12.59
CA ALA A 39 -11.57 -6.95 -11.67
C ALA A 39 -12.55 -5.95 -12.31
N THR A 40 -13.83 -6.21 -12.21
CA THR A 40 -14.86 -5.31 -12.77
C THR A 40 -15.39 -4.31 -11.74
N GLY A 41 -15.17 -4.59 -10.45
CA GLY A 41 -15.65 -3.71 -9.39
C GLY A 41 -17.12 -3.36 -9.53
N GLY A 42 -17.45 -2.09 -9.40
CA GLY A 42 -18.81 -1.55 -9.50
C GLY A 42 -19.33 -1.28 -10.92
N ARG A 43 -18.65 -1.79 -11.95
CA ARG A 43 -18.99 -1.51 -13.37
C ARG A 43 -20.46 -1.73 -13.68
N GLY A 44 -21.11 -0.73 -14.27
CA GLY A 44 -22.50 -0.77 -14.68
C GLY A 44 -23.51 -0.86 -13.55
N GLY A 45 -23.08 -0.58 -12.33
CA GLY A 45 -23.91 -0.61 -11.13
C GLY A 45 -24.38 0.76 -10.67
N VAL A 46 -24.70 0.89 -9.40
CA VAL A 46 -25.21 2.10 -8.77
C VAL A 46 -24.11 2.89 -8.06
N VAL A 47 -24.34 4.19 -7.88
CA VAL A 47 -23.42 5.07 -7.16
C VAL A 47 -23.86 5.23 -5.71
N TYR A 48 -22.88 5.19 -4.79
CA TYR A 48 -23.03 5.51 -3.38
C TYR A 48 -22.08 6.66 -3.01
N TYR A 49 -22.63 7.76 -2.55
CA TYR A 49 -21.83 8.89 -2.08
C TYR A 49 -21.53 8.80 -0.57
N VAL A 50 -20.25 8.92 -0.22
CA VAL A 50 -19.82 9.17 1.16
C VAL A 50 -19.82 10.68 1.36
N THR A 51 -20.75 11.14 2.20
CA THR A 51 -20.98 12.56 2.47
C THR A 51 -20.64 12.95 3.91
N ARG A 52 -20.16 12.00 4.72
CA ARG A 52 -19.86 12.16 6.14
C ARG A 52 -18.53 11.48 6.51
N LEU A 53 -17.81 12.07 7.44
CA LEU A 53 -16.55 11.51 7.97
C LEU A 53 -16.74 10.65 9.23
N ASP A 54 -17.92 10.68 9.83
CA ASP A 54 -18.22 9.84 11.00
C ASP A 54 -18.58 8.39 10.60
N ASP A 55 -18.58 7.49 11.57
CA ASP A 55 -19.02 6.10 11.46
C ASP A 55 -20.31 5.88 12.28
N ALA A 56 -21.30 6.79 12.10
CA ALA A 56 -22.52 6.80 12.87
C ALA A 56 -23.46 5.64 12.54
N LEU A 57 -24.24 5.24 13.54
CA LEU A 57 -25.33 4.30 13.42
C LEU A 57 -26.68 5.00 13.73
N ASN A 58 -27.72 4.56 13.07
CA ASN A 58 -29.09 4.93 13.36
C ASN A 58 -29.53 4.32 14.72
N SER A 59 -30.66 4.73 15.24
CA SER A 59 -31.21 4.24 16.53
C SER A 59 -31.52 2.75 16.52
N ASP A 60 -31.71 2.14 15.36
CA ASP A 60 -31.92 0.70 15.16
C ASP A 60 -30.61 -0.09 14.98
N GLY A 61 -29.46 0.58 15.03
CA GLY A 61 -28.15 -0.03 14.85
C GLY A 61 -27.70 -0.20 13.39
N THR A 62 -28.50 0.23 12.42
CA THR A 62 -28.08 0.24 11.01
C THR A 62 -27.11 1.38 10.74
N PRO A 63 -26.19 1.27 9.74
CA PRO A 63 -25.31 2.37 9.36
C PRO A 63 -26.10 3.60 8.92
N ALA A 64 -25.69 4.78 9.37
CA ALA A 64 -26.31 6.03 8.94
C ALA A 64 -25.94 6.31 7.48
N GLU A 65 -26.92 6.77 6.72
CA GLU A 65 -26.74 7.13 5.31
C GLU A 65 -25.62 8.17 5.14
N GLY A 66 -24.87 8.04 4.05
CA GLY A 66 -23.72 8.88 3.74
C GLY A 66 -22.43 8.50 4.47
N THR A 67 -22.45 7.56 5.44
CA THR A 67 -21.22 7.03 6.04
C THR A 67 -20.54 6.02 5.11
N LEU A 68 -19.22 5.86 5.23
CA LEU A 68 -18.50 4.82 4.49
C LEU A 68 -19.05 3.42 4.80
N ARG A 69 -19.41 3.17 6.07
CA ARG A 69 -20.01 1.89 6.47
C ARG A 69 -21.31 1.63 5.74
N TRP A 70 -22.18 2.63 5.64
CA TRP A 70 -23.42 2.52 4.89
C TRP A 70 -23.16 2.19 3.41
N ALA A 71 -22.26 2.92 2.75
CA ALA A 71 -21.95 2.71 1.33
C ALA A 71 -21.41 1.30 1.03
N LEU A 72 -20.67 0.69 1.99
CA LEU A 72 -20.04 -0.63 1.80
C LEU A 72 -20.87 -1.82 2.31
N THR A 73 -21.92 -1.59 3.10
CA THR A 73 -22.64 -2.70 3.75
C THR A 73 -24.14 -2.71 3.52
N THR A 74 -24.73 -1.61 3.00
CA THR A 74 -26.19 -1.52 2.76
C THR A 74 -26.54 -2.04 1.38
N GLY A 75 -27.81 -2.41 1.18
CA GLY A 75 -28.34 -2.88 -0.10
C GLY A 75 -28.11 -4.37 -0.34
N ASP A 76 -27.95 -4.74 -1.59
CA ASP A 76 -27.80 -6.11 -2.08
C ASP A 76 -26.50 -6.29 -2.88
N ASP A 77 -26.37 -7.36 -3.64
CA ASP A 77 -25.19 -7.68 -4.46
C ASP A 77 -25.13 -6.93 -5.80
N THR A 78 -25.99 -5.94 -6.03
CA THR A 78 -25.88 -5.02 -7.18
C THR A 78 -24.50 -4.36 -7.18
N PRO A 79 -23.79 -4.36 -8.31
CA PRO A 79 -22.51 -3.67 -8.41
C PRO A 79 -22.62 -2.22 -7.97
N ARG A 80 -21.59 -1.70 -7.30
CA ARG A 80 -21.61 -0.32 -6.78
C ARG A 80 -20.28 0.38 -6.87
N THR A 81 -20.34 1.66 -7.18
CA THR A 81 -19.19 2.56 -7.13
C THR A 81 -19.37 3.54 -5.98
N VAL A 82 -18.39 3.56 -5.09
CA VAL A 82 -18.37 4.43 -3.89
C VAL A 82 -17.51 5.65 -4.20
N LEU A 83 -18.14 6.82 -4.18
CA LEU A 83 -17.54 8.12 -4.43
C LEU A 83 -17.56 8.98 -3.16
N PHE A 84 -16.73 10.01 -3.11
CA PHE A 84 -16.57 10.83 -1.92
C PHE A 84 -16.88 12.30 -2.21
N GLN A 85 -17.77 12.87 -1.44
CA GLN A 85 -18.08 14.30 -1.41
C GLN A 85 -17.53 14.99 -0.15
N VAL A 86 -16.68 14.29 0.58
CA VAL A 86 -15.98 14.77 1.78
C VAL A 86 -14.49 14.47 1.68
N CYS A 87 -13.67 15.25 2.39
CA CYS A 87 -12.25 14.97 2.61
C CYS A 87 -11.93 14.96 4.10
N GLY A 88 -10.97 14.14 4.48
CA GLY A 88 -10.54 14.04 5.88
C GLY A 88 -10.32 12.60 6.34
N THR A 89 -10.22 12.43 7.67
CA THR A 89 -10.03 11.12 8.29
C THR A 89 -11.35 10.55 8.80
N ILE A 90 -11.73 9.38 8.28
CA ILE A 90 -12.87 8.59 8.75
C ILE A 90 -12.39 7.64 9.83
N TYR A 91 -12.83 7.85 11.07
CA TYR A 91 -12.50 7.00 12.21
C TYR A 91 -13.54 5.88 12.37
N LEU A 92 -13.20 4.68 11.92
CA LEU A 92 -14.05 3.52 12.09
C LEU A 92 -14.10 3.10 13.58
N ARG A 93 -15.30 2.92 14.11
CA ARG A 93 -15.54 2.44 15.49
C ARG A 93 -15.19 0.97 15.67
N SER A 94 -15.29 0.19 14.61
CA SER A 94 -15.06 -1.25 14.61
C SER A 94 -14.72 -1.73 13.21
N LYS A 95 -14.16 -2.95 13.11
CA LYS A 95 -13.91 -3.64 11.84
C LYS A 95 -15.10 -3.48 10.88
N LEU A 96 -14.84 -2.97 9.70
CA LEU A 96 -15.83 -2.83 8.65
C LEU A 96 -15.67 -3.99 7.67
N LYS A 97 -16.59 -4.93 7.71
CA LYS A 97 -16.58 -6.10 6.83
C LYS A 97 -17.45 -5.85 5.61
N LEU A 98 -16.89 -6.00 4.40
CA LEU A 98 -17.67 -5.96 3.17
C LEU A 98 -18.75 -7.05 3.19
N GLN A 99 -19.97 -6.64 2.88
CA GLN A 99 -21.11 -7.57 2.83
C GLN A 99 -21.40 -8.04 1.39
N HIS A 100 -21.02 -7.24 0.38
CA HIS A 100 -21.37 -7.43 -1.02
C HIS A 100 -20.12 -7.53 -1.91
N PRO A 101 -20.18 -8.26 -3.02
CA PRO A 101 -19.15 -8.24 -4.08
C PRO A 101 -19.30 -7.03 -5.00
N ASN A 102 -18.46 -6.95 -6.01
CA ASN A 102 -18.59 -6.01 -7.12
C ASN A 102 -18.57 -4.54 -6.68
N ILE A 103 -17.49 -4.14 -5.98
CA ILE A 103 -17.36 -2.79 -5.40
C ILE A 103 -16.16 -2.07 -6.00
N THR A 104 -16.35 -0.84 -6.44
CA THR A 104 -15.29 0.13 -6.71
C THR A 104 -15.28 1.21 -5.62
N ILE A 105 -14.12 1.45 -5.00
CA ILE A 105 -13.90 2.56 -4.04
C ILE A 105 -12.95 3.56 -4.71
N ALA A 106 -13.48 4.71 -5.11
CA ALA A 106 -12.79 5.70 -5.93
C ALA A 106 -12.37 6.92 -5.11
N GLY A 107 -11.26 6.81 -4.38
CA GLY A 107 -10.75 7.89 -3.52
C GLY A 107 -10.35 9.17 -4.26
N GLN A 108 -10.01 9.09 -5.55
CA GLN A 108 -9.69 10.24 -6.40
C GLN A 108 -10.83 11.23 -6.57
N THR A 109 -12.06 10.83 -6.25
CA THR A 109 -13.23 11.72 -6.34
C THR A 109 -13.36 12.68 -5.15
N ALA A 110 -12.72 12.35 -4.04
CA ALA A 110 -12.77 13.19 -2.84
C ALA A 110 -12.28 14.61 -3.13
N PRO A 111 -12.86 15.64 -2.49
CA PRO A 111 -12.30 16.99 -2.51
C PRO A 111 -11.04 17.09 -1.66
N GLY A 112 -10.45 18.27 -1.59
CA GLY A 112 -9.41 18.63 -0.64
C GLY A 112 -8.20 17.70 -0.63
N GLY A 113 -7.85 17.20 0.56
CA GLY A 113 -6.72 16.28 0.77
C GLY A 113 -7.04 14.82 0.51
N GLY A 114 -8.28 14.46 0.16
CA GLY A 114 -8.70 13.07 -0.03
C GLY A 114 -9.11 12.36 1.27
N ILE A 115 -9.11 11.04 1.27
CA ILE A 115 -9.64 10.22 2.36
C ILE A 115 -8.53 9.41 3.05
N CYS A 116 -8.58 9.43 4.38
CA CYS A 116 -7.86 8.51 5.25
C CYS A 116 -8.87 7.70 6.08
N ILE A 117 -8.63 6.40 6.21
CA ILE A 117 -9.43 5.48 7.04
C ILE A 117 -8.58 5.06 8.24
N ALA A 118 -9.10 5.31 9.45
CA ALA A 118 -8.41 5.13 10.72
C ALA A 118 -9.27 4.40 11.76
N GLY A 119 -8.72 4.06 12.91
CA GLY A 119 -9.42 3.51 14.08
C GLY A 119 -9.65 2.02 14.05
N ALA A 120 -10.06 1.47 12.91
CA ALA A 120 -10.21 0.04 12.67
C ALA A 120 -9.94 -0.28 11.20
N ASN A 121 -9.96 -1.56 10.83
CA ASN A 121 -9.71 -1.98 9.46
C ASN A 121 -10.98 -2.17 8.63
N ILE A 122 -10.78 -2.11 7.32
CA ILE A 122 -11.72 -2.72 6.38
C ILE A 122 -11.29 -4.16 6.14
N TYR A 123 -12.27 -5.07 6.15
CA TYR A 123 -12.08 -6.49 5.88
C TYR A 123 -12.80 -6.90 4.60
N ILE A 124 -12.01 -7.24 3.60
CA ILE A 124 -12.49 -7.68 2.29
C ILE A 124 -12.48 -9.19 2.24
N CYS A 125 -13.66 -9.79 2.18
CA CYS A 125 -13.88 -11.23 2.03
C CYS A 125 -14.89 -11.54 0.91
N LYS A 126 -15.08 -10.60 0.00
CA LYS A 126 -15.96 -10.68 -1.15
C LYS A 126 -15.15 -10.45 -2.42
N PRO A 127 -15.51 -11.09 -3.52
CA PRO A 127 -14.76 -10.96 -4.76
C PRO A 127 -15.06 -9.67 -5.50
N ASN A 128 -14.18 -9.37 -6.45
CA ASN A 128 -14.38 -8.37 -7.46
C ASN A 128 -14.42 -6.93 -6.91
N VAL A 129 -13.28 -6.50 -6.35
CA VAL A 129 -13.14 -5.19 -5.70
C VAL A 129 -12.00 -4.39 -6.32
N ILE A 130 -12.26 -3.13 -6.62
CA ILE A 130 -11.30 -2.12 -7.07
C ILE A 130 -11.19 -1.05 -6.00
N ILE A 131 -9.97 -0.72 -5.57
CA ILE A 131 -9.71 0.36 -4.59
C ILE A 131 -8.63 1.26 -5.15
N ARG A 132 -8.91 2.56 -5.24
CA ARG A 132 -7.95 3.54 -5.74
C ARG A 132 -7.86 4.78 -4.85
N HIS A 133 -6.64 5.29 -4.64
CA HIS A 133 -6.32 6.55 -3.96
C HIS A 133 -6.90 6.72 -2.55
N ILE A 134 -6.87 5.66 -1.74
CA ILE A 134 -7.30 5.68 -0.33
C ILE A 134 -6.08 5.47 0.57
N ARG A 135 -6.05 6.18 1.70
CA ARG A 135 -5.08 5.97 2.78
C ARG A 135 -5.70 5.13 3.88
N PHE A 136 -5.03 4.03 4.24
CA PHE A 136 -5.44 3.14 5.32
C PHE A 136 -4.43 3.25 6.45
N ARG A 137 -4.83 3.86 7.56
CA ARG A 137 -3.98 4.18 8.70
C ARG A 137 -4.72 3.87 9.99
N ALA A 138 -4.81 2.57 10.34
CA ALA A 138 -5.60 2.13 11.49
C ALA A 138 -5.18 2.80 12.80
N GLY A 139 -3.88 3.04 12.97
CA GLY A 139 -3.31 3.67 14.15
C GLY A 139 -3.24 2.74 15.36
N ASP A 140 -2.65 3.26 16.44
CA ASP A 140 -2.58 2.64 17.76
C ASP A 140 -3.83 2.98 18.60
N ILE A 141 -4.99 2.97 17.98
CA ILE A 141 -6.27 3.24 18.62
C ILE A 141 -6.79 1.94 19.25
N PRO A 142 -7.28 1.95 20.48
CA PRO A 142 -7.26 0.79 21.38
C PRO A 142 -8.27 -0.32 21.14
N THR A 143 -8.98 -0.36 20.04
CA THR A 143 -10.10 -1.30 19.89
C THR A 143 -9.72 -2.68 19.42
N SER A 144 -8.59 -2.87 18.70
CA SER A 144 -8.12 -4.21 18.31
C SER A 144 -6.82 -4.19 17.49
N ASN A 145 -6.18 -5.36 17.40
CA ASN A 145 -4.97 -5.57 16.64
C ASN A 145 -5.33 -5.93 15.20
N TYR A 146 -5.58 -4.93 14.36
CA TYR A 146 -5.93 -5.14 12.97
C TYR A 146 -4.79 -4.75 12.02
N PRO A 147 -4.66 -5.40 10.86
CA PRO A 147 -4.03 -4.78 9.70
C PRO A 147 -4.72 -3.47 9.34
N ALA A 148 -4.06 -2.57 8.62
CA ALA A 148 -4.75 -1.37 8.13
C ALA A 148 -5.82 -1.73 7.07
N LEU A 149 -5.48 -2.64 6.17
CA LEU A 149 -6.42 -3.33 5.29
C LEU A 149 -6.19 -4.84 5.35
N ASP A 150 -7.27 -5.61 5.38
CA ASP A 150 -7.26 -7.06 5.50
C ASP A 150 -8.10 -7.68 4.38
N VAL A 151 -7.47 -8.45 3.50
CA VAL A 151 -8.10 -9.15 2.37
C VAL A 151 -7.91 -10.64 2.57
N GLU A 152 -8.98 -11.35 2.81
CA GLU A 152 -8.94 -12.80 3.02
C GLU A 152 -10.04 -13.53 2.24
N ASN A 153 -9.69 -14.67 1.66
CA ASN A 153 -10.64 -15.54 0.96
C ASN A 153 -11.43 -14.79 -0.14
N ALA A 154 -10.75 -13.91 -0.86
CA ALA A 154 -11.32 -13.09 -1.91
C ALA A 154 -10.54 -13.23 -3.22
N ARG A 155 -11.18 -12.90 -4.32
CA ARG A 155 -10.56 -12.98 -5.66
C ARG A 155 -10.97 -11.81 -6.54
N ASN A 156 -10.21 -11.61 -7.63
CA ASN A 156 -10.40 -10.48 -8.55
C ASN A 156 -10.34 -9.15 -7.81
N ILE A 157 -9.20 -8.87 -7.19
CA ILE A 157 -8.98 -7.66 -6.40
C ILE A 157 -7.86 -6.85 -7.02
N ILE A 158 -8.08 -5.56 -7.22
CA ILE A 158 -6.99 -4.64 -7.56
C ILE A 158 -6.99 -3.44 -6.62
N ILE A 159 -5.82 -3.15 -6.07
CA ILE A 159 -5.54 -2.04 -5.18
C ILE A 159 -4.47 -1.18 -5.84
N ASP A 160 -4.83 0.06 -6.13
CA ASP A 160 -4.03 0.96 -6.94
C ASP A 160 -3.84 2.32 -6.27
N HIS A 161 -2.62 2.83 -6.23
CA HIS A 161 -2.29 4.13 -5.66
C HIS A 161 -2.89 4.35 -4.25
N CYS A 162 -2.72 3.37 -3.37
CA CYS A 162 -3.16 3.45 -1.97
C CYS A 162 -1.96 3.52 -1.03
N SER A 163 -2.21 4.01 0.20
CA SER A 163 -1.18 4.06 1.24
C SER A 163 -1.63 3.29 2.47
N PHE A 164 -0.76 2.40 2.97
CA PHE A 164 -1.00 1.52 4.12
C PHE A 164 0.07 1.77 5.16
N THR A 165 -0.26 2.49 6.21
CA THR A 165 0.71 2.82 7.28
C THR A 165 0.07 2.71 8.66
N TRP A 166 0.88 2.77 9.69
CA TRP A 166 0.48 2.90 11.09
C TRP A 166 -0.44 1.79 11.58
N SER A 167 -0.07 0.56 11.29
CA SER A 167 -0.80 -0.59 11.76
C SER A 167 -0.12 -1.27 12.95
N MET A 168 -0.91 -1.82 13.85
CA MET A 168 -0.41 -2.63 14.95
C MET A 168 -0.05 -4.06 14.53
N GLU A 169 -0.63 -4.59 13.46
CA GLU A 169 -0.23 -5.86 12.80
C GLU A 169 0.51 -5.56 11.50
N GLU A 170 0.16 -6.18 10.38
CA GLU A 170 0.64 -5.76 9.06
C GLU A 170 -0.03 -4.47 8.61
N CYS A 171 0.69 -3.65 7.85
CA CYS A 171 0.06 -2.50 7.18
C CYS A 171 -0.95 -2.99 6.12
N LEU A 172 -0.62 -4.06 5.41
CA LEU A 172 -1.51 -4.69 4.44
C LEU A 172 -1.45 -6.21 4.57
N THR A 173 -2.60 -6.87 4.58
CA THR A 173 -2.69 -8.34 4.54
C THR A 173 -3.51 -8.79 3.33
N LEU A 174 -2.93 -9.65 2.49
CA LEU A 174 -3.63 -10.46 1.50
C LEU A 174 -3.34 -11.93 1.79
N TYR A 175 -4.38 -12.70 2.09
CA TYR A 175 -4.21 -14.10 2.49
C TYR A 175 -5.36 -14.98 1.98
N ASP A 176 -5.03 -16.16 1.45
CA ASP A 176 -5.98 -17.04 0.78
C ASP A 176 -6.77 -16.32 -0.32
N THR A 177 -6.07 -15.56 -1.13
CA THR A 177 -6.64 -14.79 -2.22
C THR A 177 -6.29 -15.42 -3.56
N ASP A 178 -6.98 -15.00 -4.62
CA ASP A 178 -6.69 -15.39 -5.99
C ASP A 178 -6.92 -14.22 -6.93
N SER A 179 -6.12 -14.13 -7.99
CA SER A 179 -6.24 -13.09 -9.01
C SER A 179 -6.21 -11.68 -8.41
N THR A 180 -5.14 -11.38 -7.67
CA THR A 180 -4.99 -10.10 -6.98
C THR A 180 -3.84 -9.28 -7.51
N THR A 181 -3.99 -7.94 -7.49
CA THR A 181 -2.92 -6.99 -7.77
C THR A 181 -2.87 -5.90 -6.71
N VAL A 182 -1.67 -5.59 -6.25
CA VAL A 182 -1.34 -4.38 -5.48
C VAL A 182 -0.31 -3.61 -6.29
N GLN A 183 -0.66 -2.44 -6.77
CA GLN A 183 0.23 -1.63 -7.61
C GLN A 183 0.30 -0.18 -7.15
N TRP A 184 1.46 0.45 -7.33
CA TRP A 184 1.71 1.86 -7.03
C TRP A 184 1.37 2.29 -5.60
N CYS A 185 1.49 1.38 -4.64
CA CYS A 185 1.12 1.62 -3.25
C CYS A 185 2.33 1.96 -2.37
N ILE A 186 2.09 2.68 -1.28
CA ILE A 186 3.01 2.81 -0.15
C ILE A 186 2.56 1.83 0.93
N ILE A 187 3.49 0.99 1.42
CA ILE A 187 3.26 0.03 2.51
C ILE A 187 4.39 0.22 3.51
N GLY A 188 4.11 0.79 4.68
CA GLY A 188 5.22 1.07 5.57
C GLY A 188 4.84 1.66 6.92
N GLU A 189 5.86 1.97 7.71
CA GLU A 189 5.71 2.49 9.06
C GLU A 189 4.71 1.70 9.92
N GLY A 190 4.82 0.36 9.89
CA GLY A 190 4.16 -0.46 10.88
C GLY A 190 4.64 -0.08 12.29
N LEU A 191 3.73 -0.04 13.25
CA LEU A 191 4.02 0.46 14.60
C LEU A 191 4.79 -0.58 15.41
N TYR A 192 5.92 -0.18 16.01
CA TYR A 192 6.82 -1.09 16.72
C TYR A 192 6.35 -1.37 18.15
N ASN A 193 6.22 -0.35 18.99
CA ASN A 193 5.81 -0.47 20.39
C ASN A 193 4.35 -0.05 20.62
N SER A 194 3.49 -0.41 19.70
CA SER A 194 2.06 -0.18 19.80
C SER A 194 1.41 -0.95 20.97
N LYS A 195 0.13 -0.70 21.22
CA LYS A 195 -0.69 -1.44 22.21
C LYS A 195 -1.00 -2.89 21.80
N HIS A 196 -0.28 -3.46 20.84
CA HIS A 196 -0.51 -4.81 20.38
C HIS A 196 -0.28 -5.85 21.48
N LYS A 197 -1.27 -6.72 21.73
CA LYS A 197 -1.25 -7.71 22.82
C LYS A 197 -0.12 -8.74 22.78
N LYS A 198 0.51 -8.96 21.62
CA LYS A 198 1.66 -9.87 21.45
C LYS A 198 3.00 -9.14 21.50
N GLY A 199 3.04 -7.86 21.86
CA GLY A 199 4.25 -7.03 21.93
C GLY A 199 4.67 -6.41 20.60
N SER A 200 5.93 -6.03 20.50
CA SER A 200 6.48 -5.23 19.40
C SER A 200 6.35 -5.87 18.02
N ARG A 201 6.01 -5.07 17.01
CA ARG A 201 5.70 -5.50 15.66
C ARG A 201 6.53 -4.74 14.60
N ALA A 202 5.99 -3.70 13.96
CA ALA A 202 6.49 -3.00 12.79
C ALA A 202 6.56 -3.88 11.54
N TYR A 203 5.43 -4.46 11.13
CA TYR A 203 5.33 -5.35 9.98
C TYR A 203 4.76 -4.60 8.77
N ALA A 204 5.36 -4.82 7.59
CA ALA A 204 4.85 -4.23 6.35
C ALA A 204 3.66 -5.02 5.81
N THR A 205 3.89 -6.18 5.20
CA THR A 205 2.80 -6.92 4.56
C THR A 205 2.99 -8.42 4.64
N GLN A 206 1.89 -9.10 4.90
CA GLN A 206 1.71 -10.51 4.65
C GLN A 206 0.95 -10.64 3.33
N TRP A 207 1.61 -11.14 2.30
CA TRP A 207 1.10 -11.07 0.94
C TRP A 207 1.31 -12.38 0.19
N GLY A 208 0.33 -12.73 -0.61
CA GLY A 208 0.33 -13.89 -1.48
C GLY A 208 -1.08 -14.49 -1.62
N GLY A 209 -1.16 -15.51 -2.41
CA GLY A 209 -2.39 -16.20 -2.78
C GLY A 209 -2.10 -17.16 -3.92
N GLU A 210 -3.11 -17.64 -4.65
CA GLU A 210 -2.89 -18.51 -5.81
C GLU A 210 -2.20 -17.75 -6.95
N HIS A 211 -2.74 -16.60 -7.33
CA HIS A 211 -2.23 -15.71 -8.36
C HIS A 211 -2.17 -14.29 -7.83
N GLY A 212 -1.01 -13.89 -7.35
CA GLY A 212 -0.79 -12.56 -6.77
C GLY A 212 0.24 -11.75 -7.57
N THR A 213 -0.03 -10.46 -7.77
CA THR A 213 0.92 -9.49 -8.31
C THR A 213 1.11 -8.35 -7.33
N MET A 214 2.35 -8.00 -7.03
CA MET A 214 2.71 -6.76 -6.35
C MET A 214 3.79 -6.04 -7.15
N CYS A 215 3.51 -4.83 -7.60
CA CYS A 215 4.41 -4.09 -8.46
C CYS A 215 4.36 -2.58 -8.23
N TYR A 216 5.49 -1.94 -8.50
CA TYR A 216 5.65 -0.48 -8.36
C TYR A 216 5.28 0.05 -6.97
N CYS A 217 5.41 -0.76 -5.93
CA CYS A 217 5.11 -0.36 -4.56
C CYS A 217 6.37 0.08 -3.82
N LEU A 218 6.22 1.05 -2.92
CA LEU A 218 7.22 1.38 -1.91
C LEU A 218 6.92 0.60 -0.62
N ILE A 219 7.84 -0.26 -0.20
CA ILE A 219 7.78 -0.94 1.10
C ILE A 219 8.88 -0.35 1.98
N SER A 220 8.53 0.41 3.02
CA SER A 220 9.53 1.19 3.75
C SER A 220 9.32 1.25 5.26
N ASN A 221 10.41 1.53 5.98
CA ASN A 221 10.42 1.81 7.41
C ASN A 221 9.70 0.74 8.25
N CYS A 222 9.90 -0.53 7.90
CA CYS A 222 9.36 -1.66 8.63
C CYS A 222 10.46 -2.59 9.12
N LEU A 223 10.24 -3.15 10.32
CA LEU A 223 11.19 -4.08 10.91
C LEU A 223 11.22 -5.41 10.18
N ASN A 224 10.05 -5.88 9.73
CA ASN A 224 9.87 -7.23 9.20
C ASN A 224 8.71 -7.32 8.20
N ARG A 225 8.61 -8.45 7.48
CA ARG A 225 7.57 -8.73 6.46
C ARG A 225 7.59 -7.73 5.30
N THR A 226 8.75 -7.60 4.62
CA THR A 226 8.96 -6.62 3.54
C THR A 226 9.14 -7.21 2.12
N PRO A 227 8.23 -8.11 1.66
CA PRO A 227 7.07 -8.72 2.29
C PRO A 227 7.37 -10.06 3.00
N ARG A 228 6.36 -10.66 3.66
CA ARG A 228 6.28 -12.09 3.86
C ARG A 228 5.47 -12.69 2.71
N PHE A 229 6.08 -13.54 1.91
CA PHE A 229 5.38 -14.29 0.87
C PHE A 229 4.56 -15.41 1.49
N ASN A 230 3.26 -15.37 1.30
CA ASN A 230 2.36 -16.44 1.71
C ASN A 230 2.07 -17.38 0.55
N GLY A 231 1.68 -18.60 0.88
CA GLY A 231 0.86 -19.42 0.03
C GLY A 231 -0.61 -19.31 0.42
N VAL A 232 -1.33 -20.38 0.19
CA VAL A 232 -2.72 -20.56 0.63
C VAL A 232 -2.76 -21.49 1.85
N ARG A 233 -3.76 -21.31 2.71
CA ARG A 233 -3.95 -22.16 3.88
C ARG A 233 -4.49 -23.54 3.48
N ASP A 234 -4.48 -24.47 4.42
CA ASP A 234 -4.83 -25.87 4.20
C ASP A 234 -6.33 -26.13 3.96
N GLU A 235 -6.68 -27.40 3.68
CA GLU A 235 -8.04 -27.84 3.38
C GLU A 235 -9.08 -27.64 4.49
N ALA A 236 -8.67 -27.43 5.73
CA ALA A 236 -9.63 -27.14 6.81
C ALA A 236 -10.47 -25.90 6.49
N ASP A 237 -9.93 -25.00 5.69
CA ASP A 237 -10.63 -23.81 5.24
C ASP A 237 -11.67 -24.09 4.15
N LEU A 238 -11.49 -25.12 3.35
CA LEU A 238 -12.49 -25.58 2.36
C LEU A 238 -13.75 -26.11 3.03
N ALA A 239 -13.61 -26.84 4.13
CA ALA A 239 -14.74 -27.36 4.89
C ALA A 239 -15.66 -26.26 5.45
N ASN A 240 -15.15 -25.03 5.56
CA ASN A 240 -15.88 -23.86 6.04
C ASN A 240 -16.47 -23.00 4.90
N GLY A 241 -16.54 -23.52 3.67
CA GLY A 241 -17.11 -22.82 2.53
C GLY A 241 -16.18 -21.77 1.91
N LYS A 242 -14.88 -21.82 2.22
CA LYS A 242 -13.87 -21.01 1.57
C LYS A 242 -13.59 -21.56 0.18
N HIS A 243 -13.05 -20.73 -0.68
CA HIS A 243 -12.87 -21.10 -2.06
C HIS A 243 -11.78 -22.18 -2.23
N ASN A 244 -11.95 -23.02 -3.24
CA ASN A 244 -11.05 -24.13 -3.48
C ASN A 244 -9.77 -23.60 -4.14
N HIS A 245 -8.63 -23.81 -3.49
CA HIS A 245 -7.33 -23.34 -3.95
C HIS A 245 -6.63 -24.38 -4.83
N ASP A 246 -5.92 -23.92 -5.84
CA ASP A 246 -5.08 -24.76 -6.66
C ASP A 246 -3.83 -25.21 -5.91
N ALA A 247 -3.32 -26.37 -6.25
CA ALA A 247 -2.06 -26.87 -5.69
C ALA A 247 -0.85 -26.07 -6.17
N GLN A 248 -0.95 -25.44 -7.33
CA GLN A 248 0.05 -24.54 -7.89
C GLN A 248 -0.29 -23.09 -7.51
N VAL A 249 0.69 -22.36 -6.98
CA VAL A 249 0.58 -20.97 -6.57
C VAL A 249 1.67 -20.17 -7.27
N ASP A 250 1.30 -19.08 -7.93
CA ASP A 250 2.21 -18.21 -8.66
C ASP A 250 2.10 -16.75 -8.17
N ASN A 251 3.12 -16.27 -7.46
CA ASN A 251 3.19 -14.91 -6.96
C ASN A 251 4.30 -14.13 -7.68
N VAL A 252 3.95 -13.00 -8.29
CA VAL A 252 4.86 -12.14 -9.06
C VAL A 252 5.10 -10.82 -8.32
N PHE A 253 6.35 -10.58 -7.96
CA PHE A 253 6.81 -9.42 -7.19
C PHE A 253 7.88 -8.68 -7.99
N TYR A 254 7.52 -7.55 -8.63
CA TYR A 254 8.44 -6.86 -9.53
C TYR A 254 8.39 -5.34 -9.43
N ASN A 255 9.49 -4.70 -9.75
CA ASN A 255 9.65 -3.25 -9.78
C ASN A 255 9.24 -2.52 -8.49
N ASN A 256 9.31 -3.21 -7.35
CA ASN A 256 9.06 -2.60 -6.05
C ASN A 256 10.35 -1.98 -5.49
N VAL A 257 10.20 -1.00 -4.62
CA VAL A 257 11.29 -0.40 -3.85
C VAL A 257 11.17 -0.83 -2.40
N ILE A 258 12.22 -1.45 -1.87
CA ILE A 258 12.31 -1.85 -0.47
C ILE A 258 13.32 -0.94 0.22
N PHE A 259 12.86 -0.13 1.19
CA PHE A 259 13.69 0.84 1.89
C PHE A 259 13.69 0.62 3.40
N ASN A 260 14.85 0.77 4.02
CA ASN A 260 15.03 0.81 5.48
C ASN A 260 14.40 -0.37 6.24
N TRP A 261 14.60 -1.60 5.78
CA TRP A 261 14.16 -2.80 6.52
C TRP A 261 15.05 -3.06 7.73
N GLY A 262 14.47 -3.56 8.83
CA GLY A 262 15.13 -3.61 10.12
C GLY A 262 15.65 -4.98 10.56
N LYS A 263 15.44 -6.06 9.80
CA LYS A 263 15.93 -7.42 10.13
C LYS A 263 16.58 -8.11 8.94
N LYS A 264 17.52 -9.01 9.20
CA LYS A 264 18.22 -9.79 8.18
C LYS A 264 17.31 -10.69 7.34
N ASN A 265 16.22 -11.14 7.89
CA ASN A 265 15.20 -11.97 7.23
C ASN A 265 13.86 -11.25 7.16
N SER A 266 13.90 -9.98 6.85
CA SER A 266 12.74 -9.14 6.76
C SER A 266 11.84 -9.49 5.56
N LEU A 267 12.46 -9.91 4.46
CA LEU A 267 11.79 -10.44 3.26
C LEU A 267 11.98 -11.96 3.26
N TYR A 268 10.87 -12.70 3.35
CA TYR A 268 10.90 -14.16 3.53
C TYR A 268 9.56 -14.82 3.20
N GLY A 269 9.55 -16.16 3.23
CA GLY A 269 8.35 -16.98 3.05
C GLY A 269 8.45 -17.90 1.84
N GLY A 270 7.36 -18.06 1.11
CA GLY A 270 7.31 -18.93 -0.06
C GLY A 270 7.31 -20.43 0.27
N GLU A 271 6.87 -20.81 1.48
CA GLU A 271 6.74 -22.21 1.87
C GLU A 271 5.59 -22.91 1.14
N ASN A 272 5.78 -24.18 0.79
CA ASN A 272 4.71 -25.07 0.39
C ASN A 272 3.82 -25.40 1.60
N ASP A 273 2.58 -25.68 1.33
CA ASP A 273 1.66 -26.25 2.29
C ASP A 273 1.53 -27.75 2.04
N SER A 274 1.78 -28.56 3.07
CA SER A 274 1.78 -30.02 2.93
C SER A 274 0.42 -30.61 2.55
N THR A 275 -0.67 -29.90 2.80
CA THR A 275 -2.04 -30.36 2.49
C THR A 275 -2.52 -29.86 1.12
N LYS A 276 -1.98 -28.74 0.64
CA LYS A 276 -2.33 -28.14 -0.66
C LYS A 276 -1.45 -28.63 -1.79
N ASN A 277 -0.15 -28.65 -1.55
CA ASN A 277 0.82 -28.92 -2.59
C ASN A 277 1.19 -30.41 -2.69
N HIS A 278 0.64 -31.27 -1.80
CA HIS A 278 0.89 -32.70 -1.79
C HIS A 278 -0.41 -33.51 -1.79
N ALA A 279 -0.38 -34.64 -2.45
CA ALA A 279 -1.42 -35.65 -2.35
C ALA A 279 -1.32 -36.40 -1.01
N ALA A 280 -2.35 -37.18 -0.66
CA ALA A 280 -2.39 -37.97 0.57
C ALA A 280 -1.25 -39.00 0.68
N ASP A 281 -0.70 -39.45 -0.43
CA ASP A 281 0.47 -40.35 -0.51
C ASP A 281 1.81 -39.61 -0.41
N GLY A 282 1.80 -38.29 -0.24
CA GLY A 282 2.98 -37.44 -0.16
C GLY A 282 3.59 -37.04 -1.51
N SER A 283 2.96 -37.41 -2.64
CA SER A 283 3.45 -36.95 -3.95
C SER A 283 3.17 -35.46 -4.16
N GLN A 284 4.11 -34.79 -4.83
CA GLN A 284 4.03 -33.35 -5.11
C GLN A 284 2.95 -33.06 -6.17
N LEU A 285 1.97 -32.23 -5.85
CA LEU A 285 0.92 -31.78 -6.77
C LEU A 285 1.22 -30.44 -7.41
N GLY A 286 1.87 -29.54 -6.67
CA GLY A 286 2.22 -28.21 -7.12
C GLY A 286 3.20 -27.55 -6.17
N TYR A 287 3.58 -26.32 -6.45
CA TYR A 287 4.52 -25.54 -5.65
C TYR A 287 3.97 -24.15 -5.36
N ASN A 288 4.37 -23.60 -4.24
CA ASN A 288 4.31 -22.14 -4.03
C ASN A 288 5.51 -21.54 -4.77
N ARG A 289 5.25 -20.83 -5.86
CA ARG A 289 6.26 -20.18 -6.70
C ARG A 289 6.28 -18.68 -6.46
N VAL A 290 7.48 -18.14 -6.33
CA VAL A 290 7.71 -16.71 -6.21
C VAL A 290 8.61 -16.24 -7.34
N TYR A 291 8.12 -15.33 -8.15
CA TYR A 291 8.87 -14.64 -9.20
C TYR A 291 9.20 -13.23 -8.73
N MET A 292 10.46 -12.98 -8.46
CA MET A 292 10.94 -11.73 -7.89
C MET A 292 11.92 -11.06 -8.85
N LEU A 293 11.45 -9.97 -9.51
CA LEU A 293 12.15 -9.38 -10.66
C LEU A 293 12.34 -7.87 -10.49
N HIS A 294 13.55 -7.42 -10.81
CA HIS A 294 13.87 -6.01 -10.98
C HIS A 294 13.41 -5.09 -9.84
N ASN A 295 13.38 -5.60 -8.60
CA ASN A 295 13.11 -4.78 -7.42
C ASN A 295 14.37 -4.03 -6.98
N TYR A 296 14.19 -2.87 -6.36
CA TYR A 296 15.28 -2.03 -5.87
C TYR A 296 15.34 -2.02 -4.35
N PHE A 297 16.51 -2.36 -3.81
CA PHE A 297 16.78 -2.43 -2.38
C PHE A 297 17.69 -1.29 -1.94
N ARG A 298 17.16 -0.38 -1.13
CA ARG A 298 17.90 0.73 -0.56
C ARG A 298 18.00 0.59 0.96
N ALA A 299 19.22 0.38 1.46
CA ALA A 299 19.44 0.30 2.90
C ALA A 299 19.17 1.65 3.58
N GLY A 300 18.67 1.59 4.82
CA GLY A 300 18.47 2.73 5.69
C GLY A 300 19.11 2.53 7.07
N PRO A 301 18.90 3.43 8.03
CA PRO A 301 19.50 3.35 9.36
C PRO A 301 19.14 2.06 10.10
N ALA A 302 17.90 1.59 10.02
CA ALA A 302 17.49 0.33 10.64
C ALA A 302 18.15 -0.87 9.98
N THR A 303 18.36 -0.83 8.68
CA THR A 303 19.10 -1.87 7.93
C THR A 303 20.54 -1.94 8.39
N LEU A 304 21.22 -0.78 8.53
CA LEU A 304 22.59 -0.71 9.03
C LEU A 304 22.72 -1.28 10.45
N ALA A 305 21.76 -0.98 11.32
CA ALA A 305 21.77 -1.46 12.70
C ALA A 305 21.41 -2.94 12.85
N ALA A 306 20.72 -3.52 11.87
CA ALA A 306 20.35 -4.94 11.91
C ALA A 306 21.59 -5.85 11.89
N ASN A 307 21.51 -6.99 12.58
CA ASN A 307 22.60 -7.96 12.57
C ASN A 307 22.55 -8.83 11.30
N LEU A 308 23.04 -8.28 10.19
CA LEU A 308 23.10 -8.92 8.89
C LEU A 308 24.37 -9.79 8.79
N SER A 309 24.37 -10.94 9.44
CA SER A 309 25.52 -11.88 9.41
C SER A 309 25.54 -12.77 8.17
N GLU A 310 24.41 -12.93 7.51
CA GLU A 310 24.20 -13.76 6.32
C GLU A 310 24.18 -12.88 5.05
N ARG A 311 24.43 -13.53 3.90
CA ARG A 311 24.55 -12.88 2.60
C ARG A 311 23.32 -13.07 1.74
N TYR A 312 22.18 -12.89 2.32
CA TYR A 312 20.93 -13.00 1.58
C TYR A 312 20.05 -11.79 1.82
N PHE A 313 19.27 -11.43 0.82
CA PHE A 313 18.23 -10.42 0.90
C PHE A 313 16.84 -11.04 0.99
N VAL A 314 16.68 -12.26 0.51
CA VAL A 314 15.46 -13.05 0.64
C VAL A 314 15.76 -14.37 1.36
N GLN A 315 14.91 -14.71 2.29
CA GLN A 315 14.97 -16.00 2.97
C GLN A 315 13.72 -16.81 2.64
N GLY A 316 13.91 -17.92 1.94
CA GLY A 316 12.86 -18.92 1.77
C GLY A 316 12.46 -19.55 3.11
N SER A 317 11.44 -20.39 3.09
CA SER A 317 10.86 -21.02 4.27
C SER A 317 11.88 -21.76 5.15
N LYS A 318 11.60 -21.77 6.45
CA LYS A 318 12.28 -22.63 7.42
C LYS A 318 11.62 -24.00 7.63
N ALA A 319 10.48 -24.22 7.02
CA ALA A 319 9.62 -25.37 7.32
C ALA A 319 10.12 -26.71 6.76
N GLY A 320 11.14 -26.72 5.93
CA GLY A 320 11.69 -27.96 5.32
C GLY A 320 11.02 -28.37 4.02
N ASP A 321 9.83 -27.86 3.73
CA ASP A 321 9.16 -28.00 2.45
C ASP A 321 9.13 -26.65 1.73
N TYR A 322 10.12 -26.45 0.86
CA TYR A 322 10.37 -25.15 0.24
C TYR A 322 9.62 -24.99 -1.05
N GLY A 323 9.11 -23.77 -1.28
CA GLY A 323 8.62 -23.35 -2.59
C GLY A 323 9.73 -23.15 -3.59
N GLN A 324 9.35 -22.66 -4.74
CA GLN A 324 10.25 -22.41 -5.87
C GLN A 324 10.41 -20.91 -6.13
N TRP A 325 11.60 -20.49 -6.57
CA TRP A 325 11.96 -19.08 -6.70
C TRP A 325 12.59 -18.80 -8.06
N TYR A 326 12.12 -17.73 -8.69
CA TYR A 326 12.81 -17.09 -9.82
C TYR A 326 13.27 -15.70 -9.40
N LEU A 327 14.58 -15.44 -9.49
CA LEU A 327 15.21 -14.21 -9.03
C LEU A 327 16.03 -13.60 -10.16
N GLU A 328 15.61 -12.44 -10.67
CA GLU A 328 16.30 -11.76 -11.76
C GLU A 328 16.28 -10.24 -11.60
N GLY A 329 17.41 -9.59 -11.88
CA GLY A 329 17.51 -8.13 -11.99
C GLY A 329 17.24 -7.36 -10.71
N ASN A 330 17.08 -8.03 -9.56
CA ASN A 330 16.92 -7.33 -8.28
C ASN A 330 18.23 -6.66 -7.91
N MET A 331 18.15 -5.38 -7.56
CA MET A 331 19.30 -4.54 -7.38
C MET A 331 19.40 -3.97 -5.98
N PHE A 332 20.59 -4.10 -5.37
CA PHE A 332 20.97 -3.40 -4.17
C PHE A 332 21.74 -2.14 -4.52
N GLU A 333 21.39 -1.01 -3.92
CA GLU A 333 22.13 0.24 -4.08
C GLU A 333 23.57 0.10 -3.55
N PRO A 334 24.61 0.15 -4.42
CA PRO A 334 25.94 -0.24 -3.99
C PRO A 334 26.65 0.81 -3.14
N ASN A 335 26.37 2.10 -3.36
CA ASN A 335 27.09 3.23 -2.75
C ASN A 335 26.30 3.94 -1.64
N ASN A 336 25.44 3.23 -0.95
CA ASN A 336 24.61 3.78 0.12
C ASN A 336 25.37 3.83 1.45
N LYS A 337 25.40 5.00 2.12
CA LYS A 337 26.02 5.19 3.44
C LYS A 337 25.47 4.27 4.53
N PHE A 338 24.26 3.77 4.37
CA PHE A 338 23.58 2.86 5.29
C PHE A 338 23.81 1.38 4.98
N ASN A 339 24.54 1.02 3.94
CA ASN A 339 24.88 -0.38 3.70
C ASN A 339 25.66 -0.92 4.89
N PRO A 340 25.23 -2.04 5.48
CA PRO A 340 25.87 -2.60 6.65
C PRO A 340 27.34 -2.92 6.39
N GLN A 341 28.24 -2.37 7.20
CA GLN A 341 29.68 -2.58 7.11
C GLN A 341 30.09 -3.94 7.70
N LYS A 342 29.22 -4.92 7.66
CA LYS A 342 29.45 -6.29 8.11
C LYS A 342 29.86 -7.17 6.94
N LYS A 343 30.55 -8.26 7.26
CA LYS A 343 31.15 -9.17 6.29
C LYS A 343 30.21 -9.60 5.14
N ALA A 344 28.89 -9.65 5.40
CA ALA A 344 27.90 -10.06 4.41
C ALA A 344 27.56 -8.97 3.37
N TRP A 345 27.80 -7.69 3.68
CA TRP A 345 27.32 -6.54 2.89
C TRP A 345 28.44 -5.63 2.40
N HIS A 346 29.64 -6.15 2.24
CA HIS A 346 30.72 -5.40 1.57
C HIS A 346 30.35 -5.11 0.11
N ALA A 347 30.92 -4.03 -0.44
CA ALA A 347 30.69 -3.63 -1.82
C ALA A 347 30.87 -4.77 -2.84
N ASP A 348 31.91 -5.59 -2.66
CA ASP A 348 32.16 -6.76 -3.52
C ASP A 348 31.04 -7.82 -3.41
N THR A 349 30.44 -7.97 -2.23
CA THR A 349 29.31 -8.89 -2.03
C THR A 349 28.04 -8.34 -2.68
N LEU A 350 27.77 -7.02 -2.55
CA LEU A 350 26.64 -6.40 -3.22
C LEU A 350 26.78 -6.46 -4.74
N ALA A 351 27.98 -6.23 -5.28
CA ALA A 351 28.25 -6.40 -6.71
C ALA A 351 27.95 -7.81 -7.20
N LYS A 352 28.32 -8.85 -6.43
CA LYS A 352 28.00 -10.24 -6.76
C LYS A 352 26.49 -10.51 -6.69
N VAL A 353 25.79 -10.02 -5.67
CA VAL A 353 24.33 -10.17 -5.56
C VAL A 353 23.62 -9.48 -6.72
N ASN A 354 24.09 -8.30 -7.14
CA ASN A 354 23.52 -7.58 -8.27
C ASN A 354 23.81 -8.26 -9.63
N ALA A 355 24.96 -8.96 -9.74
CA ALA A 355 25.31 -9.72 -10.93
C ALA A 355 24.57 -11.07 -11.01
N ASP A 356 24.32 -11.69 -9.86
CA ASP A 356 23.59 -12.95 -9.73
C ASP A 356 22.82 -12.96 -8.41
N ASN A 357 21.51 -12.80 -8.47
CA ASN A 357 20.66 -12.67 -7.29
C ASN A 357 20.67 -13.93 -6.39
N LEU A 358 21.07 -15.08 -6.90
CA LEU A 358 21.21 -16.30 -6.08
C LEU A 358 22.27 -16.17 -4.99
N TYR A 359 23.23 -15.26 -5.13
CA TYR A 359 24.13 -14.91 -4.02
C TYR A 359 23.43 -14.34 -2.78
N GLY A 360 22.27 -13.73 -2.96
CA GLY A 360 21.46 -13.16 -1.90
C GLY A 360 20.30 -14.04 -1.43
N TYR A 361 20.13 -15.23 -2.00
CA TYR A 361 19.05 -16.15 -1.66
C TYR A 361 19.47 -17.18 -0.60
N ALA A 362 18.62 -17.39 0.38
CA ALA A 362 18.77 -18.46 1.35
C ALA A 362 17.43 -19.15 1.61
N SER A 363 17.29 -20.41 1.22
CA SER A 363 16.19 -21.24 1.67
C SER A 363 16.56 -21.99 2.95
N GLY A 364 15.70 -22.09 3.91
CA GLY A 364 15.82 -22.79 5.19
C GLY A 364 17.08 -23.66 5.39
N TYR A 365 17.01 -24.95 5.08
CA TYR A 365 18.16 -25.84 5.17
C TYR A 365 19.20 -25.65 4.04
N ALA A 366 18.77 -25.19 2.87
CA ALA A 366 19.67 -24.88 1.77
C ALA A 366 20.56 -23.66 2.05
N TYR A 367 20.20 -22.81 3.01
CA TYR A 367 21.03 -21.70 3.50
C TYR A 367 22.48 -22.14 3.80
N ARG A 368 22.66 -23.32 4.39
CA ARG A 368 24.00 -23.88 4.67
C ARG A 368 24.72 -24.41 3.44
N ALA A 369 23.98 -24.60 2.36
CA ALA A 369 24.53 -25.07 1.09
C ALA A 369 25.03 -23.93 0.18
N PHE A 370 24.67 -22.67 0.46
CA PHE A 370 25.24 -21.52 -0.23
C PHE A 370 26.68 -21.30 0.23
N ASN A 371 27.58 -21.26 -0.72
CA ASN A 371 28.94 -20.81 -0.47
C ASN A 371 29.10 -19.34 -0.91
N LEU A 372 30.27 -18.78 -0.66
CA LEU A 372 30.63 -17.40 -1.03
C LEU A 372 30.61 -17.15 -2.53
N ASP A 373 30.60 -18.20 -3.33
CA ASP A 373 30.65 -18.13 -4.79
C ASP A 373 29.24 -18.20 -5.41
N GLY A 374 28.20 -18.21 -4.58
CA GLY A 374 26.80 -18.08 -5.03
C GLY A 374 26.15 -19.35 -5.55
N ALA A 375 26.92 -20.41 -5.72
CA ALA A 375 26.37 -21.68 -6.15
C ALA A 375 25.68 -22.42 -4.99
N LEU A 376 24.56 -23.03 -5.24
CA LEU A 376 24.02 -24.07 -4.38
C LEU A 376 25.01 -25.23 -4.34
N ALA A 377 25.48 -25.58 -3.14
CA ALA A 377 26.45 -26.68 -2.99
C ALA A 377 25.86 -28.05 -3.38
N ASN A 378 24.53 -28.13 -3.53
CA ASN A 378 23.81 -29.32 -3.92
C ASN A 378 22.97 -29.03 -5.17
N ALA A 379 23.33 -29.64 -6.30
CA ALA A 379 22.63 -29.49 -7.58
C ALA A 379 21.17 -29.94 -7.52
N ASP A 380 20.82 -30.93 -6.71
CA ASP A 380 19.44 -31.39 -6.54
C ASP A 380 18.56 -30.31 -5.89
N ASN A 381 19.12 -29.59 -4.93
CA ASN A 381 18.43 -28.45 -4.32
C ASN A 381 18.26 -27.29 -5.30
N TYR A 382 19.25 -27.05 -6.16
CA TYR A 382 19.15 -26.03 -7.19
C TYR A 382 17.97 -26.31 -8.12
N THR A 383 17.92 -27.50 -8.72
CA THR A 383 16.85 -27.89 -9.66
C THR A 383 15.48 -27.94 -9.01
N LYS A 384 15.42 -28.22 -7.70
CA LYS A 384 14.15 -28.30 -6.96
C LYS A 384 13.57 -26.93 -6.58
N TYR A 385 14.43 -25.96 -6.24
CA TYR A 385 13.99 -24.70 -5.62
C TYR A 385 14.25 -23.45 -6.44
N VAL A 386 14.96 -23.57 -7.56
CA VAL A 386 15.25 -22.45 -8.47
C VAL A 386 14.52 -22.69 -9.79
N LEU A 387 13.70 -21.74 -10.16
CA LEU A 387 12.99 -21.71 -11.43
C LEU A 387 13.90 -21.15 -12.53
N ASP A 388 13.67 -21.57 -13.76
CA ASP A 388 14.40 -21.08 -14.93
C ASP A 388 13.59 -20.03 -15.74
N SER A 389 14.23 -19.47 -16.75
CA SER A 389 13.61 -18.45 -17.59
C SER A 389 12.44 -18.98 -18.44
N ALA A 390 12.39 -20.28 -18.73
CA ALA A 390 11.27 -20.86 -19.46
C ALA A 390 10.02 -20.95 -18.58
N GLN A 391 10.21 -21.26 -17.30
CA GLN A 391 9.14 -21.25 -16.30
C GLN A 391 8.62 -19.83 -16.06
N TRP A 392 9.52 -18.83 -16.02
CA TRP A 392 9.12 -17.42 -15.99
C TRP A 392 8.35 -17.02 -17.25
N ALA A 393 8.83 -17.38 -18.42
CA ALA A 393 8.17 -17.03 -19.68
C ALA A 393 6.77 -17.63 -19.84
N ALA A 394 6.44 -18.68 -19.07
CA ALA A 394 5.09 -19.24 -19.01
C ALA A 394 4.12 -18.39 -18.18
N ILE A 395 4.62 -17.47 -17.33
CA ILE A 395 3.80 -16.54 -16.58
C ILE A 395 3.37 -15.41 -17.50
N ASN A 396 2.09 -15.40 -17.84
CA ASN A 396 1.54 -14.40 -18.75
C ASN A 396 1.07 -13.18 -17.98
N ILE A 397 2.00 -12.29 -17.62
CA ILE A 397 1.67 -10.93 -17.19
C ILE A 397 1.86 -9.97 -18.36
N ARG A 398 0.95 -9.03 -18.53
CA ARG A 398 0.92 -8.09 -19.68
C ARG A 398 1.99 -7.00 -19.62
N ASP A 399 2.78 -6.94 -18.58
CA ASP A 399 3.53 -5.78 -18.20
C ASP A 399 4.92 -5.72 -18.83
N SER A 400 5.36 -4.51 -19.15
CA SER A 400 6.77 -4.24 -19.42
C SER A 400 7.49 -4.05 -18.09
N ILE A 401 8.32 -5.04 -17.70
CA ILE A 401 9.13 -4.94 -16.50
C ILE A 401 10.30 -3.99 -16.78
N LEU A 402 10.40 -2.92 -15.97
CA LEU A 402 11.46 -1.92 -16.05
C LEU A 402 12.75 -2.43 -15.37
N SER A 403 13.89 -1.78 -15.62
CA SER A 403 15.06 -1.97 -14.77
C SER A 403 14.78 -1.54 -13.32
N GLY A 404 15.51 -2.10 -12.35
CA GLY A 404 15.35 -1.72 -10.95
C GLY A 404 15.56 -0.23 -10.70
N GLU A 405 16.53 0.40 -11.39
CA GLU A 405 16.78 1.84 -11.26
C GLU A 405 15.66 2.70 -11.86
N GLU A 406 15.07 2.29 -12.98
CA GLU A 406 13.92 3.01 -13.55
C GLU A 406 12.71 2.90 -12.62
N ALA A 407 12.42 1.70 -12.14
CA ALA A 407 11.37 1.46 -11.14
C ALA A 407 11.59 2.31 -9.88
N TYR A 408 12.83 2.36 -9.37
CA TYR A 408 13.16 3.19 -8.20
C TYR A 408 12.80 4.66 -8.42
N ARG A 409 13.19 5.24 -9.57
CA ARG A 409 12.86 6.64 -9.87
C ARG A 409 11.36 6.89 -9.95
N MET A 410 10.61 5.99 -10.55
CA MET A 410 9.17 6.13 -10.69
C MET A 410 8.43 5.93 -9.35
N VAL A 411 8.75 4.88 -8.64
CA VAL A 411 8.10 4.55 -7.36
C VAL A 411 8.32 5.65 -6.32
N THR A 412 9.55 6.18 -6.22
CA THR A 412 9.88 7.24 -5.24
C THR A 412 9.27 8.60 -5.55
N THR A 413 8.54 8.73 -6.65
CA THR A 413 7.83 9.96 -7.03
C THR A 413 6.32 9.79 -7.13
N SER A 414 5.84 8.56 -7.35
CA SER A 414 4.45 8.36 -7.79
C SER A 414 3.67 7.31 -7.00
N ALA A 415 4.31 6.54 -6.10
CA ALA A 415 3.59 5.57 -5.27
C ALA A 415 2.75 6.26 -4.18
N GLY A 416 1.70 5.56 -3.72
CA GLY A 416 0.81 6.02 -2.67
C GLY A 416 -0.45 6.71 -3.18
N ALA A 417 -1.25 7.24 -2.27
CA ALA A 417 -2.49 7.94 -2.59
C ALA A 417 -2.19 9.35 -3.12
N THR A 418 -1.92 9.44 -4.42
CA THR A 418 -1.51 10.68 -5.09
C THR A 418 -2.67 11.64 -5.36
N LEU A 419 -3.90 11.15 -5.40
CA LEU A 419 -5.10 11.94 -5.67
C LEU A 419 -6.06 11.98 -4.48
N PRO A 420 -6.82 13.11 -4.37
CA PRO A 420 -6.73 14.33 -5.18
C PRO A 420 -5.41 15.07 -5.01
N ARG A 421 -4.73 14.92 -3.89
CA ARG A 421 -3.33 15.34 -3.67
C ARG A 421 -2.62 14.43 -2.67
N MET A 422 -1.32 14.28 -2.84
CA MET A 422 -0.49 13.54 -1.90
C MET A 422 -0.39 14.31 -0.58
N ASP A 423 -0.47 13.60 0.54
CA ASP A 423 -0.32 14.22 1.85
C ASP A 423 1.16 14.26 2.33
N GLU A 424 1.38 14.94 3.44
CA GLU A 424 2.71 15.13 4.02
C GLU A 424 3.38 13.81 4.44
N GLN A 425 2.59 12.84 4.89
CA GLN A 425 3.09 11.53 5.30
C GLN A 425 3.65 10.75 4.12
N ASP A 426 2.89 10.64 3.04
CA ASP A 426 3.33 9.94 1.84
C ASP A 426 4.50 10.67 1.18
N THR A 427 4.44 12.01 1.10
CA THR A 427 5.53 12.86 0.59
C THR A 427 6.82 12.63 1.35
N ARG A 428 6.77 12.58 2.68
CA ARG A 428 7.94 12.31 3.52
C ARG A 428 8.51 10.91 3.26
N MET A 429 7.68 9.89 3.24
CA MET A 429 8.13 8.52 3.03
C MET A 429 8.79 8.33 1.66
N LEU A 430 8.27 8.95 0.61
CA LEU A 430 8.89 8.97 -0.71
C LEU A 430 10.23 9.70 -0.69
N ALA A 431 10.32 10.86 -0.04
CA ALA A 431 11.54 11.65 0.06
C ALA A 431 12.65 10.92 0.84
N GLU A 432 12.30 10.20 1.90
CA GLU A 432 13.22 9.32 2.64
C GLU A 432 13.73 8.18 1.76
N ALA A 433 12.83 7.50 1.06
CA ALA A 433 13.18 6.42 0.14
C ALA A 433 14.02 6.93 -1.04
N ALA A 434 13.73 8.11 -1.57
CA ALA A 434 14.54 8.78 -2.59
C ALA A 434 15.92 9.26 -2.06
N GLY A 435 16.06 9.36 -0.72
CA GLY A 435 17.29 9.84 -0.08
C GLY A 435 17.49 11.34 -0.18
N THR A 436 16.44 12.09 -0.42
CA THR A 436 16.45 13.57 -0.43
C THR A 436 16.40 14.14 0.99
N ILE A 437 15.84 13.38 1.92
CA ILE A 437 15.90 13.64 3.36
C ILE A 437 16.36 12.38 4.10
N ASP A 438 16.89 12.55 5.30
CA ASP A 438 17.21 11.41 6.18
C ASP A 438 15.91 10.91 6.86
N PRO A 439 15.78 9.58 7.09
CA PRO A 439 14.65 9.02 7.82
C PRO A 439 14.44 9.66 9.19
N LEU A 440 13.18 9.77 9.60
CA LEU A 440 12.85 10.29 10.91
C LEU A 440 13.48 9.46 12.02
N PHE A 441 14.13 10.15 12.96
CA PHE A 441 14.66 9.57 14.18
C PHE A 441 13.68 9.88 15.32
N VAL A 442 12.59 9.14 15.35
CA VAL A 442 11.60 9.22 16.42
C VAL A 442 11.73 8.02 17.34
N GLY A 443 11.35 8.19 18.59
CA GLY A 443 11.49 7.12 19.59
C GLY A 443 12.80 7.17 20.38
N LYS A 444 12.85 6.37 21.46
CA LYS A 444 13.90 6.46 22.49
C LYS A 444 14.98 5.38 22.35
N THR A 445 14.67 4.29 21.69
CA THR A 445 15.54 3.11 21.60
C THR A 445 15.52 2.53 20.20
N ALA A 446 16.59 1.82 19.80
CA ALA A 446 16.57 1.06 18.57
C ALA A 446 15.51 -0.08 18.66
N PRO A 447 14.74 -0.37 17.60
CA PRO A 447 14.85 0.23 16.27
C PRO A 447 14.04 1.53 16.07
N SER A 448 13.30 2.01 17.07
CA SER A 448 12.37 3.14 16.92
C SER A 448 13.04 4.50 16.69
N ASN A 449 14.36 4.59 16.94
CA ASN A 449 15.14 5.78 16.60
C ASN A 449 15.86 5.68 15.23
N LEU A 450 15.46 4.74 14.38
CA LEU A 450 16.11 4.45 13.10
C LEU A 450 15.14 4.48 11.91
N GLY A 451 14.10 5.31 12.00
CA GLY A 451 13.03 5.39 11.01
C GLY A 451 11.91 4.36 11.22
N ILE A 452 11.99 3.53 12.26
CA ILE A 452 10.90 2.63 12.68
C ILE A 452 10.16 3.32 13.83
N ILE A 453 8.88 3.63 13.66
CA ILE A 453 8.11 4.37 14.66
C ILE A 453 7.44 3.46 15.68
N ASP A 454 7.22 3.95 16.89
CA ASP A 454 6.51 3.23 17.95
C ASP A 454 5.00 3.39 17.83
N SER A 455 4.53 4.61 17.57
CA SER A 455 3.14 5.01 17.43
C SER A 455 3.02 6.09 16.34
N GLN A 456 1.84 6.25 15.74
CA GLN A 456 1.56 7.39 14.84
C GLN A 456 1.72 8.74 15.55
N ASP A 457 1.57 8.78 16.86
CA ASP A 457 1.76 9.99 17.66
C ASP A 457 3.21 10.46 17.72
N ASP A 458 4.17 9.64 17.31
CA ASP A 458 5.57 10.02 17.15
C ASP A 458 5.78 10.96 15.95
N ILE A 459 4.85 11.00 14.99
CA ILE A 459 4.91 11.84 13.80
C ILE A 459 4.19 13.15 14.07
N LEU A 460 4.89 14.25 13.85
CA LEU A 460 4.37 15.60 14.08
C LEU A 460 4.22 16.31 12.73
N PHE A 461 3.02 16.82 12.48
CA PHE A 461 2.73 17.66 11.32
C PHE A 461 2.48 19.10 11.79
N THR A 462 2.96 20.07 11.03
CA THR A 462 2.76 21.49 11.29
C THR A 462 1.99 22.12 10.14
N ARG A 463 0.96 22.88 10.47
CA ARG A 463 0.25 23.74 9.49
C ARG A 463 0.64 25.19 9.73
N GLU A 464 1.19 25.84 8.71
CA GLU A 464 1.59 27.24 8.80
C GLU A 464 0.39 28.18 9.07
N ASP A 465 -0.76 27.87 8.54
CA ASP A 465 -2.01 28.61 8.72
C ASP A 465 -2.59 28.50 10.15
N TYR A 466 -2.25 27.46 10.90
CA TYR A 466 -2.63 27.30 12.30
C TYR A 466 -1.76 28.13 13.26
N PHE A 467 -0.58 28.55 12.84
CA PHE A 467 0.30 29.42 13.65
C PHE A 467 -0.34 30.77 14.01
N TYR A 468 -1.27 31.24 13.18
CA TYR A 468 -1.93 32.54 13.40
C TYR A 468 -3.21 32.48 14.22
N ILE A 469 -3.77 31.30 14.47
CA ILE A 469 -5.08 31.15 15.10
C ILE A 469 -5.02 30.62 16.53
N ASN A 470 -4.06 29.76 16.84
CA ASN A 470 -3.85 29.21 18.19
C ASN A 470 -2.38 28.85 18.40
N ASP A 471 -1.80 29.18 19.54
CA ASP A 471 -0.40 28.86 19.90
C ASP A 471 -0.06 27.35 19.99
N SER A 472 -0.91 26.46 19.50
CA SER A 472 -0.73 25.02 19.55
C SER A 472 -0.79 24.40 18.16
N THR A 473 0.33 24.40 17.47
CA THR A 473 0.41 24.10 16.04
C THR A 473 1.05 22.78 15.66
N VAL A 474 1.41 21.98 16.63
CA VAL A 474 1.98 20.66 16.41
C VAL A 474 0.95 19.62 16.84
N MET A 475 0.39 18.90 15.87
CA MET A 475 -0.48 17.76 16.14
C MET A 475 0.26 16.47 15.82
N GLY A 476 0.33 15.56 16.79
CA GLY A 476 0.80 14.20 16.55
C GLY A 476 -0.25 13.40 15.81
N GLY A 477 0.20 12.50 14.95
CA GLY A 477 -0.66 11.54 14.29
C GLY A 477 -1.04 11.91 12.85
N TYR A 478 -2.31 12.01 12.56
CA TYR A 478 -2.82 12.06 11.20
C TYR A 478 -2.56 13.39 10.49
N PRO A 479 -2.10 13.37 9.21
CA PRO A 479 -1.95 14.58 8.41
C PRO A 479 -3.27 15.29 8.20
N PHE A 480 -3.19 16.59 7.94
CA PHE A 480 -4.35 17.40 7.58
C PHE A 480 -4.80 17.10 6.16
N LEU A 481 -6.03 16.69 6.01
CA LEU A 481 -6.67 16.38 4.72
C LEU A 481 -7.82 17.33 4.42
N ASP A 482 -7.94 18.42 5.18
CA ASP A 482 -9.00 19.40 5.02
C ASP A 482 -8.97 20.03 3.63
N ALA A 483 -10.11 20.58 3.25
CA ALA A 483 -10.19 21.45 2.09
C ALA A 483 -9.33 22.71 2.30
N LEU A 484 -8.66 23.13 1.25
CA LEU A 484 -7.99 24.43 1.18
C LEU A 484 -8.97 25.49 0.65
N GLU A 485 -8.62 26.76 0.81
CA GLU A 485 -9.37 27.83 0.18
C GLU A 485 -9.39 27.61 -1.35
N GLY A 486 -10.60 27.57 -1.92
CA GLY A 486 -10.81 27.29 -3.34
C GLY A 486 -11.10 25.84 -3.70
N ASP A 487 -10.96 24.88 -2.77
CA ASP A 487 -11.44 23.52 -3.01
C ASP A 487 -12.98 23.53 -3.13
N SER A 488 -13.50 22.83 -4.12
CA SER A 488 -14.91 22.82 -4.48
C SER A 488 -15.39 21.40 -4.75
N LEU A 489 -16.70 21.22 -4.88
CA LEU A 489 -17.34 20.00 -5.34
C LEU A 489 -17.87 20.16 -6.76
N ALA A 490 -17.96 19.08 -7.47
CA ALA A 490 -18.70 19.04 -8.72
C ALA A 490 -20.20 18.94 -8.44
N LEU A 491 -21.00 19.67 -9.23
CA LEU A 491 -22.44 19.49 -9.27
C LEU A 491 -22.72 18.22 -10.09
N ASP A 492 -23.48 17.31 -9.50
CA ASP A 492 -23.98 16.07 -10.10
C ASP A 492 -25.47 16.00 -9.75
N THR A 493 -26.32 16.41 -10.67
CA THR A 493 -27.75 16.67 -10.41
C THR A 493 -28.55 15.38 -10.32
N ASP A 494 -28.21 14.36 -11.09
CA ASP A 494 -28.94 13.08 -11.13
C ASP A 494 -28.30 11.98 -10.25
N GLY A 495 -27.07 12.21 -9.75
CA GLY A 495 -26.40 11.35 -8.78
C GLY A 495 -25.76 10.10 -9.38
N ASP A 496 -25.40 10.12 -10.65
CA ASP A 496 -24.82 8.98 -11.36
C ASP A 496 -23.27 8.91 -11.24
N GLY A 497 -22.66 9.93 -10.64
CA GLY A 497 -21.23 10.00 -10.38
C GLY A 497 -20.44 10.86 -11.33
N MET A 498 -21.08 11.45 -12.32
CA MET A 498 -20.44 12.36 -13.28
C MET A 498 -20.87 13.81 -13.02
N PRO A 499 -19.96 14.80 -13.19
CA PRO A 499 -20.34 16.20 -13.11
C PRO A 499 -21.26 16.63 -14.27
N ASP A 500 -22.32 17.39 -14.01
CA ASP A 500 -23.24 17.94 -15.02
C ASP A 500 -22.51 18.60 -16.20
N LEU A 501 -21.43 19.35 -15.90
CA LEU A 501 -20.67 20.04 -16.95
C LEU A 501 -19.88 19.04 -17.81
N TYR A 502 -19.32 17.97 -17.20
CA TYR A 502 -18.65 16.90 -17.94
C TYR A 502 -19.62 16.18 -18.87
N GLU A 503 -20.79 15.83 -18.37
CA GLU A 503 -21.82 15.16 -19.16
C GLU A 503 -22.26 16.01 -20.35
N THR A 504 -22.50 17.30 -20.12
CA THR A 504 -22.82 18.25 -21.18
C THR A 504 -21.74 18.29 -22.26
N GLU A 505 -20.47 18.29 -21.89
CA GLU A 505 -19.32 18.27 -22.81
C GLU A 505 -19.21 16.96 -23.58
N MET A 506 -19.59 15.85 -22.96
CA MET A 506 -19.58 14.52 -23.58
C MET A 506 -20.86 14.22 -24.38
N GLY A 507 -21.84 15.11 -24.33
CA GLY A 507 -23.14 14.94 -25.01
C GLY A 507 -24.06 13.93 -24.29
N LEU A 508 -23.85 13.75 -23.00
CA LEU A 508 -24.67 12.97 -22.07
C LEU A 508 -25.77 13.87 -21.48
N ASN A 509 -26.63 13.29 -20.65
CA ASN A 509 -27.77 14.02 -20.10
C ASN A 509 -27.68 14.10 -18.56
N ALA A 510 -27.24 15.22 -18.01
CA ALA A 510 -27.09 15.50 -16.58
C ALA A 510 -28.39 15.39 -15.72
N LEU A 511 -29.47 14.84 -16.28
CA LEU A 511 -30.74 14.54 -15.60
C LEU A 511 -31.15 13.07 -15.79
N ASP A 512 -30.28 12.22 -16.35
CA ASP A 512 -30.55 10.81 -16.59
C ASP A 512 -29.63 9.93 -15.77
N PRO A 513 -30.02 9.49 -14.56
CA PRO A 513 -29.18 8.76 -13.63
C PRO A 513 -28.76 7.36 -14.12
N VAL A 514 -29.02 7.02 -15.37
CA VAL A 514 -28.73 5.70 -15.94
C VAL A 514 -27.55 5.75 -16.92
N ASP A 515 -27.32 6.89 -17.56
CA ASP A 515 -26.35 6.95 -18.65
C ASP A 515 -24.90 6.80 -18.18
N GLY A 516 -24.56 7.17 -16.93
CA GLY A 516 -23.26 6.89 -16.30
C GLY A 516 -22.91 5.41 -16.23
N ALA A 517 -23.90 4.55 -16.04
CA ALA A 517 -23.72 3.10 -16.01
C ALA A 517 -23.67 2.45 -17.41
N MET A 518 -24.02 3.21 -18.48
CA MET A 518 -24.01 2.68 -19.84
C MET A 518 -22.60 2.55 -20.39
N PRO A 519 -22.33 1.48 -21.18
CA PRO A 519 -21.02 1.30 -21.80
C PRO A 519 -20.81 2.30 -22.95
N SER A 520 -19.61 2.88 -22.97
CA SER A 520 -19.12 3.67 -24.10
C SER A 520 -18.61 2.80 -25.25
N GLU A 521 -18.17 3.41 -26.34
CA GLU A 521 -17.57 2.71 -27.48
C GLU A 521 -16.29 1.93 -27.10
N GLN A 522 -15.57 2.36 -26.05
CA GLN A 522 -14.37 1.69 -25.55
C GLN A 522 -14.68 0.49 -24.64
N GLY A 523 -15.94 0.28 -24.29
CA GLY A 523 -16.42 -0.80 -23.43
C GLY A 523 -16.48 -0.47 -21.94
N TYR A 524 -15.76 0.56 -21.47
CA TYR A 524 -15.95 1.12 -20.12
C TYR A 524 -17.28 1.88 -20.05
N THR A 525 -17.88 1.95 -18.86
CA THR A 525 -19.05 2.84 -18.67
C THR A 525 -18.63 4.31 -18.79
N HIS A 526 -19.59 5.19 -18.97
CA HIS A 526 -19.29 6.64 -19.01
C HIS A 526 -18.70 7.11 -17.69
N LEU A 527 -19.22 6.65 -16.56
CA LEU A 527 -18.64 6.91 -15.24
C LEU A 527 -17.19 6.38 -15.13
N GLU A 528 -16.90 5.14 -15.59
CA GLU A 528 -15.53 4.63 -15.58
C GLU A 528 -14.59 5.47 -16.44
N ASN A 529 -15.03 5.95 -17.59
CA ASN A 529 -14.22 6.85 -18.42
C ASN A 529 -13.90 8.16 -17.70
N TYR A 530 -14.86 8.76 -17.00
CA TYR A 530 -14.61 9.93 -16.16
C TYR A 530 -13.60 9.61 -15.04
N LEU A 531 -13.83 8.56 -14.25
CA LEU A 531 -12.97 8.18 -13.13
C LEU A 531 -11.54 7.81 -13.58
N ASN A 532 -11.41 7.12 -14.71
CA ASN A 532 -10.11 6.76 -15.28
C ASN A 532 -9.38 7.99 -15.81
N GLY A 533 -10.10 8.90 -16.47
CA GLY A 533 -9.54 10.16 -16.95
C GLY A 533 -9.02 11.06 -15.82
N VAL A 534 -9.75 11.13 -14.70
CA VAL A 534 -9.29 11.81 -13.48
C VAL A 534 -8.03 11.12 -12.92
N ALA A 535 -8.05 9.78 -12.84
CA ALA A 535 -6.95 9.04 -12.24
C ALA A 535 -5.64 9.13 -13.03
N ASN A 536 -5.71 9.12 -14.36
CA ASN A 536 -4.52 9.21 -15.22
C ASN A 536 -4.15 10.64 -15.64
N GLY A 537 -4.89 11.64 -15.16
CA GLY A 537 -4.65 13.06 -15.41
C GLY A 537 -5.06 13.57 -16.80
N SER A 538 -5.76 12.76 -17.60
CA SER A 538 -6.34 13.23 -18.87
C SER A 538 -7.59 14.10 -18.68
N ILE A 539 -8.21 14.00 -17.51
CA ILE A 539 -9.31 14.86 -17.07
C ILE A 539 -8.85 15.62 -15.82
N ASP A 540 -8.81 16.94 -15.91
CA ASP A 540 -8.64 17.81 -14.76
C ASP A 540 -10.00 18.01 -14.07
N LYS A 541 -10.23 17.30 -12.96
CA LYS A 541 -11.52 17.35 -12.26
C LYS A 541 -11.84 18.73 -11.68
N THR A 542 -10.84 19.55 -11.36
CA THR A 542 -11.04 20.89 -10.78
C THR A 542 -11.80 21.80 -11.72
N ARG A 543 -11.77 21.53 -13.02
CA ARG A 543 -12.52 22.22 -14.05
C ARG A 543 -14.05 22.06 -13.89
N TYR A 544 -14.48 20.98 -13.26
CA TYR A 544 -15.89 20.63 -13.06
C TYR A 544 -16.38 20.91 -11.62
N GLU A 545 -15.46 21.26 -10.73
CA GLU A 545 -15.75 21.55 -9.33
C GLU A 545 -16.20 23.00 -9.18
N THR A 546 -17.51 23.25 -9.26
CA THR A 546 -18.10 24.60 -9.27
C THR A 546 -18.79 24.99 -7.97
N GLU A 547 -19.08 24.00 -7.10
CA GLU A 547 -19.81 24.23 -5.86
C GLU A 547 -18.87 24.43 -4.68
N PRO A 548 -19.02 25.47 -3.85
CA PRO A 548 -18.15 25.70 -2.71
C PRO A 548 -18.20 24.53 -1.73
N TYR A 549 -17.03 24.01 -1.37
CA TYR A 549 -16.91 22.97 -0.35
C TYR A 549 -16.65 23.61 1.02
N THR A 550 -17.54 23.33 1.98
CA THR A 550 -17.33 23.70 3.39
C THR A 550 -17.02 22.41 4.17
N SER A 551 -15.81 22.31 4.67
CA SER A 551 -15.39 21.18 5.49
C SER A 551 -16.30 21.00 6.70
N GLN A 552 -16.90 19.81 6.82
CA GLN A 552 -17.55 19.35 8.04
C GLN A 552 -16.66 18.29 8.68
N GLN A 553 -15.58 18.69 9.38
CA GLN A 553 -14.94 17.72 10.24
C GLN A 553 -15.85 17.50 11.46
N PRO A 554 -16.33 16.28 11.69
CA PRO A 554 -16.93 15.95 12.96
C PRO A 554 -15.84 16.04 14.04
N ASP A 555 -16.20 16.56 15.21
CA ASP A 555 -15.36 16.46 16.40
C ASP A 555 -14.90 15.02 16.56
N ALA A 556 -13.61 14.83 16.82
CA ALA A 556 -13.08 13.48 17.09
C ALA A 556 -13.94 12.84 18.20
N PRO A 557 -14.25 11.53 18.10
CA PRO A 557 -15.04 10.87 19.15
C PRO A 557 -14.46 11.19 20.52
N THR A 558 -15.32 11.51 21.48
CA THR A 558 -14.94 11.94 22.84
C THR A 558 -13.97 10.99 23.54
N GLU A 559 -13.97 9.71 23.17
CA GLU A 559 -13.00 8.72 23.63
C GLU A 559 -11.60 8.95 23.01
N LEU A 560 -11.52 9.41 21.77
CA LEU A 560 -10.26 9.80 21.11
C LEU A 560 -9.72 11.13 21.68
N GLU A 561 -10.58 12.07 22.04
CA GLU A 561 -10.17 13.28 22.75
C GLU A 561 -9.64 12.97 24.15
N SER A 562 -10.26 12.05 24.88
CA SER A 562 -9.76 11.64 26.20
C SER A 562 -8.41 10.93 26.10
N ILE A 563 -8.17 10.14 25.05
CA ILE A 563 -6.88 9.49 24.78
C ILE A 563 -5.86 10.52 24.31
N ARG A 564 -6.25 11.46 23.44
CA ARG A 564 -5.40 12.60 23.04
C ARG A 564 -5.03 13.47 24.25
N GLN A 565 -5.98 13.79 25.13
CA GLN A 565 -5.71 14.55 26.34
C GLN A 565 -4.83 13.80 27.34
N THR A 566 -4.94 12.48 27.44
CA THR A 566 -4.09 11.67 28.31
C THR A 566 -2.66 11.61 27.75
N ASN A 567 -2.50 11.47 26.43
CA ASN A 567 -1.20 11.52 25.77
C ASN A 567 -0.63 12.93 25.76
N HIS A 568 -1.44 13.95 25.59
CA HIS A 568 -1.03 15.36 25.68
C HIS A 568 -0.52 15.71 27.08
N ASN A 569 -1.19 15.22 28.12
CA ASN A 569 -0.73 15.39 29.51
C ASN A 569 0.56 14.60 29.81
N ALA A 570 0.78 13.47 29.15
CA ALA A 570 2.05 12.75 29.23
C ALA A 570 3.19 13.44 28.46
N MET A 571 2.87 14.14 27.37
CA MET A 571 3.81 14.97 26.58
C MET A 571 4.05 16.35 27.21
N SER A 572 3.18 16.84 28.11
CA SER A 572 3.20 18.20 28.64
C SER A 572 4.49 18.62 29.35
N ASN A 573 5.38 17.68 29.67
CA ASN A 573 6.69 17.95 30.29
C ASN A 573 7.88 17.65 29.38
N THR A 574 7.66 17.28 28.13
CA THR A 574 8.74 17.03 27.19
C THR A 574 9.11 18.33 26.48
N ARG A 575 10.39 18.67 26.47
CA ARG A 575 10.94 19.83 25.78
C ARG A 575 11.44 19.40 24.40
N TYR A 576 11.24 20.23 23.39
CA TYR A 576 11.64 19.97 22.02
C TYR A 576 12.51 21.10 21.49
N ASP A 577 13.46 20.79 20.62
CA ASP A 577 14.17 21.83 19.86
C ASP A 577 13.26 22.42 18.75
N LEU A 578 13.77 23.44 18.06
CA LEU A 578 13.02 24.11 16.99
C LEU A 578 12.76 23.22 15.76
N GLN A 579 13.37 22.05 15.69
CA GLN A 579 13.14 21.01 14.69
C GLN A 579 12.23 19.89 15.19
N GLY A 580 11.58 20.07 16.37
CA GLY A 580 10.64 19.09 16.94
C GLY A 580 11.29 17.87 17.60
N ARG A 581 12.61 17.88 17.84
CA ARG A 581 13.32 16.77 18.50
C ARG A 581 13.26 16.91 20.03
N PRO A 582 12.92 15.83 20.76
CA PRO A 582 12.83 15.90 22.22
C PRO A 582 14.19 16.23 22.85
N LEU A 583 14.16 17.14 23.80
CA LEU A 583 15.31 17.58 24.59
C LEU A 583 15.15 17.13 26.03
N GLN A 584 16.12 16.36 26.55
CA GLN A 584 16.13 16.02 27.99
C GLN A 584 16.58 17.21 28.85
N ASN A 585 17.60 17.95 28.38
CA ASN A 585 18.09 19.16 29.05
C ASN A 585 18.54 20.17 28.00
N PRO A 586 17.81 21.26 27.74
CA PRO A 586 18.29 22.30 26.84
C PRO A 586 19.58 22.93 27.36
N LEU A 587 20.50 23.23 26.44
CA LEU A 587 21.74 23.94 26.78
C LEU A 587 21.43 25.40 27.17
N PRO A 588 22.27 26.05 27.99
CA PRO A 588 22.09 27.45 28.34
C PRO A 588 21.94 28.33 27.08
N LYS A 589 20.95 29.21 27.09
CA LYS A 589 20.56 30.04 25.93
C LYS A 589 19.98 29.29 24.72
N GLN A 590 19.69 28.01 24.83
CA GLN A 590 18.99 27.27 23.78
C GLN A 590 17.49 27.60 23.83
N ILE A 591 16.91 27.90 22.66
CA ILE A 591 15.45 28.02 22.54
C ILE A 591 14.87 26.62 22.37
N TYR A 592 13.82 26.30 23.11
CA TYR A 592 13.12 25.03 23.06
C TYR A 592 11.61 25.25 23.17
N ILE A 593 10.83 24.27 22.78
CA ILE A 593 9.37 24.24 22.88
C ILE A 593 8.99 23.36 24.06
N GLU A 594 8.20 23.89 24.99
CA GLU A 594 7.64 23.18 26.12
C GLU A 594 6.18 23.57 26.26
N ASN A 595 5.28 22.62 26.25
CA ASN A 595 3.83 22.85 26.27
C ASN A 595 3.35 23.77 25.14
N GLY A 596 3.89 23.61 23.93
CA GLY A 596 3.54 24.42 22.76
C GLY A 596 4.07 25.86 22.78
N GLN A 597 4.88 26.24 23.76
CA GLN A 597 5.45 27.58 23.87
C GLN A 597 6.96 27.58 23.71
N SER A 598 7.47 28.53 22.93
CA SER A 598 8.91 28.76 22.83
C SER A 598 9.45 29.33 24.11
N LYS A 599 10.44 28.69 24.69
CA LYS A 599 11.15 29.11 25.89
C LYS A 599 12.65 29.16 25.63
N MET A 600 13.36 29.96 26.37
CA MET A 600 14.81 30.00 26.35
C MET A 600 15.34 29.51 27.70
N GLN A 601 16.26 28.54 27.64
CA GLN A 601 16.96 28.11 28.85
C GLN A 601 17.84 29.28 29.36
N GLN A 602 17.65 29.70 30.59
CA GLN A 602 18.46 30.75 31.23
C GLN A 602 19.89 30.28 31.52
#